data_2b5bdd501e39bd6cd21953f3bc18f6f1
#
_entry.id   2b5bdd501e39bd6cd21953f3bc18f6f1
#
_cell.length_a   1.000
_cell.length_b   1.000
_cell.length_c   1.000
_cell.angle_alpha   90.00
_cell.angle_beta   90.00
_cell.angle_gamma   90.00
#
_symmetry.space_group_name_H-M   'P 1'
#
loop_
_entity.id
_entity.type
_entity.pdbx_description
1 polymer ?
#
loop_
_entity_poly.entity_id
_entity_poly.type
_entity_poly.pdbx_seq_one_letter_code
_entity_poly.pdbx_strand_id
1 'polypeptide(L)'
;MEQIRIAEFERLDLRIGRIKDAARIEGSKKLIKLEVDIGSGDEHERNRQLVAGIADEYKPEELIGKLVPVLVNLEPKKLMGVESQGMLLAVSVDGKPVLLHPDKDVPPGSKVC
;
A
#
# COMPACT_ATOMS: atom_id res chain seq x y z
N MET A 1 4.58 12.01 25.01
CA MET A 1 4.07 11.18 23.90
C MET A 1 2.88 10.36 24.39
N GLU A 2 1.79 10.42 23.68
CA GLU A 2 0.62 9.60 23.99
C GLU A 2 0.94 8.13 23.72
N GLN A 3 0.56 7.28 24.67
CA GLN A 3 0.77 5.83 24.56
C GLN A 3 -0.52 5.16 24.11
N ILE A 4 -0.39 4.11 23.32
CA ILE A 4 -1.52 3.28 22.92
C ILE A 4 -1.36 1.88 23.53
N ARG A 5 -2.47 1.17 23.64
CA ARG A 5 -2.47 -0.21 24.12
C ARG A 5 -2.20 -1.16 22.96
N ILE A 6 -1.61 -2.32 23.26
CA ILE A 6 -1.37 -3.34 22.24
C ILE A 6 -2.68 -3.77 21.55
N ALA A 7 -3.80 -3.78 22.27
CA ALA A 7 -5.10 -4.10 21.69
C ALA A 7 -5.51 -3.12 20.59
N GLU A 8 -5.13 -1.86 20.72
CA GLU A 8 -5.41 -0.86 19.68
C GLU A 8 -4.58 -1.12 18.42
N PHE A 9 -3.32 -1.49 18.59
CA PHE A 9 -2.46 -1.86 17.48
C PHE A 9 -2.98 -3.12 16.77
N GLU A 10 -3.47 -4.09 17.53
CA GLU A 10 -3.97 -5.36 16.98
C GLU A 10 -5.23 -5.20 16.13
N ARG A 11 -5.90 -4.05 16.21
CA ARG A 11 -7.03 -3.75 15.33
C ARG A 11 -6.60 -3.48 13.89
N LEU A 12 -5.34 -3.15 13.67
CA LEU A 12 -4.80 -2.92 12.34
C LEU A 12 -4.50 -4.25 11.67
N ASP A 13 -4.94 -4.41 10.44
CA ASP A 13 -4.56 -5.54 9.60
C ASP A 13 -3.48 -5.09 8.64
N LEU A 14 -2.22 -5.27 9.08
CA LEU A 14 -1.05 -4.91 8.28
C LEU A 14 -0.51 -6.16 7.61
N ARG A 15 -0.34 -6.10 6.30
CA ARG A 15 0.19 -7.22 5.52
C ARG A 15 1.21 -6.75 4.51
N ILE A 16 2.11 -7.64 4.12
CA ILE A 16 2.98 -7.38 2.98
C ILE A 16 2.20 -7.73 1.72
N GLY A 17 2.13 -6.81 0.78
CA GLY A 17 1.54 -7.05 -0.53
C GLY A 17 2.57 -6.93 -1.63
N ARG A 18 2.35 -7.62 -2.74
CA ARG A 18 3.18 -7.50 -3.93
C ARG A 18 2.47 -6.60 -4.93
N ILE A 19 3.16 -5.58 -5.40
CA ILE A 19 2.61 -4.69 -6.43
C ILE A 19 2.59 -5.44 -7.75
N LYS A 20 1.39 -5.64 -8.31
CA LYS A 20 1.17 -6.37 -9.54
C LYS A 20 1.10 -5.45 -10.74
N ASP A 21 0.58 -4.25 -10.55
CA ASP A 21 0.45 -3.26 -11.62
C ASP A 21 0.47 -1.87 -11.01
N ALA A 22 0.84 -0.89 -11.81
CA ALA A 22 0.94 0.49 -11.39
C ALA A 22 0.74 1.41 -12.59
N ALA A 23 -0.04 2.47 -12.40
CA ALA A 23 -0.32 3.45 -13.44
C ALA A 23 -0.54 4.83 -12.84
N ARG A 24 -0.11 5.85 -13.54
CA ARG A 24 -0.41 7.23 -13.16
C ARG A 24 -1.90 7.48 -13.33
N ILE A 25 -2.48 8.30 -12.45
CA ILE A 25 -3.87 8.70 -12.57
C ILE A 25 -3.91 9.96 -13.42
N GLU A 26 -4.69 9.91 -14.49
CA GLU A 26 -4.88 11.04 -15.38
C GLU A 26 -5.42 12.24 -14.61
N GLY A 27 -4.82 13.41 -14.85
CA GLY A 27 -5.18 14.64 -14.15
C GLY A 27 -4.50 14.84 -12.82
N SER A 28 -3.69 13.86 -12.36
CA SER A 28 -2.94 13.98 -11.13
C SER A 28 -1.43 13.94 -11.41
N LYS A 29 -0.68 14.79 -10.72
CA LYS A 29 0.78 14.82 -10.80
C LYS A 29 1.43 13.90 -9.77
N LYS A 30 0.70 13.56 -8.69
CA LYS A 30 1.26 12.86 -7.54
C LYS A 30 0.76 11.45 -7.35
N LEU A 31 -0.41 11.13 -7.91
CA LEU A 31 -1.08 9.87 -7.59
C LEU A 31 -0.73 8.76 -8.56
N ILE A 32 -0.45 7.58 -8.00
CA ILE A 32 -0.29 6.34 -8.74
C ILE A 32 -1.36 5.37 -8.24
N LYS A 33 -2.06 4.74 -9.18
CA LYS A 33 -2.99 3.66 -8.90
C LYS A 33 -2.20 2.36 -8.90
N LEU A 34 -2.33 1.58 -7.86
CA LEU A 34 -1.62 0.31 -7.68
C LEU A 34 -2.62 -0.83 -7.59
N GLU A 35 -2.28 -1.95 -8.20
CA GLU A 35 -2.93 -3.22 -7.94
C GLU A 35 -1.97 -4.05 -7.11
N VAL A 36 -2.40 -4.45 -5.91
CA VAL A 36 -1.54 -5.11 -4.94
C VAL A 36 -2.14 -6.44 -4.52
N ASP A 37 -1.36 -7.51 -4.66
CA ASP A 37 -1.72 -8.85 -4.19
C ASP A 37 -1.46 -8.93 -2.69
N ILE A 38 -2.51 -9.06 -1.89
CA ILE A 38 -2.42 -9.21 -0.43
C ILE A 38 -2.59 -10.65 0.03
N GLY A 39 -2.58 -11.61 -0.90
CA GLY A 39 -2.43 -13.04 -0.61
C GLY A 39 -3.60 -13.77 0.00
N SER A 40 -4.74 -13.13 0.26
CA SER A 40 -5.87 -13.80 0.91
C SER A 40 -7.14 -13.71 0.08
N GLY A 41 -8.00 -14.72 0.24
CA GLY A 41 -9.27 -14.78 -0.47
C GLY A 41 -9.14 -15.30 -1.88
N ASP A 42 -10.19 -15.13 -2.66
CA ASP A 42 -10.17 -15.47 -4.09
C ASP A 42 -9.42 -14.35 -4.85
N GLU A 43 -9.30 -14.48 -6.15
CA GLU A 43 -8.57 -13.51 -6.97
C GLU A 43 -9.11 -12.09 -6.81
N HIS A 44 -10.42 -11.96 -6.65
CA HIS A 44 -11.06 -10.65 -6.47
C HIS A 44 -10.71 -10.02 -5.12
N GLU A 45 -10.65 -10.83 -4.06
CA GLU A 45 -10.32 -10.35 -2.71
C GLU A 45 -8.81 -10.19 -2.49
N ARG A 46 -8.01 -11.01 -3.18
CA ARG A 46 -6.56 -10.99 -2.98
C ARG A 46 -5.90 -9.78 -3.64
N ASN A 47 -6.50 -9.21 -4.67
CA ASN A 47 -5.96 -8.03 -5.33
C ASN A 47 -6.72 -6.78 -4.87
N ARG A 48 -5.99 -5.84 -4.28
CA ARG A 48 -6.52 -4.58 -3.80
C ARG A 48 -6.04 -3.43 -4.67
N GLN A 49 -6.95 -2.51 -4.97
CA GLN A 49 -6.59 -1.27 -5.62
C GLN A 49 -6.22 -0.25 -4.55
N LEU A 50 -5.03 0.30 -4.65
CA LEU A 50 -4.57 1.37 -3.77
C LEU A 50 -4.23 2.59 -4.60
N VAL A 51 -4.37 3.76 -3.99
CA VAL A 51 -3.93 5.02 -4.59
C VAL A 51 -2.91 5.64 -3.65
N ALA A 52 -1.72 5.92 -4.15
CA ALA A 52 -0.63 6.43 -3.35
C ALA A 52 -0.02 7.68 -3.99
N GLY A 53 0.29 8.68 -3.17
CA GLY A 53 0.89 9.94 -3.62
C GLY A 53 2.40 9.86 -3.75
N ILE A 54 2.88 8.99 -4.63
CA ILE A 54 4.32 8.68 -4.75
C ILE A 54 4.90 8.97 -6.15
N ALA A 55 4.12 9.54 -7.07
CA ALA A 55 4.54 9.72 -8.46
C ALA A 55 5.71 10.69 -8.65
N ASP A 56 5.98 11.57 -7.68
CA ASP A 56 7.12 12.48 -7.75
C ASP A 56 8.45 11.74 -7.54
N GLU A 57 8.42 10.62 -6.80
CA GLU A 57 9.63 9.89 -6.41
C GLU A 57 9.80 8.56 -7.16
N TYR A 58 8.71 8.01 -7.71
CA TYR A 58 8.72 6.69 -8.33
C TYR A 58 7.97 6.69 -9.66
N LYS A 59 8.54 6.01 -10.64
CA LYS A 59 7.86 5.73 -11.90
C LYS A 59 7.04 4.45 -11.74
N PRO A 60 5.86 4.36 -12.36
CA PRO A 60 5.04 3.15 -12.25
C PRO A 60 5.80 1.85 -12.55
N GLU A 61 6.61 1.83 -13.60
CA GLU A 61 7.36 0.65 -14.01
C GLU A 61 8.38 0.17 -12.98
N GLU A 62 8.87 1.07 -12.10
CA GLU A 62 9.80 0.70 -11.04
C GLU A 62 9.12 -0.07 -9.91
N LEU A 63 7.80 0.09 -9.76
CA LEU A 63 7.05 -0.41 -8.63
C LEU A 63 6.63 -1.86 -8.79
N ILE A 64 6.48 -2.32 -10.02
CA ILE A 64 5.96 -3.67 -10.30
C ILE A 64 6.88 -4.74 -9.73
N GLY A 65 6.30 -5.67 -8.98
CA GLY A 65 7.03 -6.77 -8.33
C GLY A 65 7.54 -6.46 -6.94
N LYS A 66 7.49 -5.21 -6.49
CA LYS A 66 7.97 -4.85 -5.15
C LYS A 66 7.01 -5.32 -4.06
N LEU A 67 7.59 -5.72 -2.92
CA LEU A 67 6.85 -6.07 -1.71
C LEU A 67 6.81 -4.83 -0.81
N VAL A 68 5.61 -4.49 -0.36
CA VAL A 68 5.38 -3.29 0.46
C VAL A 68 4.38 -3.57 1.57
N PRO A 69 4.50 -2.89 2.72
CA PRO A 69 3.50 -3.04 3.78
C PRO A 69 2.23 -2.26 3.44
N VAL A 70 1.09 -2.88 3.69
CA VAL A 70 -0.23 -2.32 3.39
C VAL A 70 -1.14 -2.45 4.60
N LEU A 71 -1.81 -1.36 4.96
CA LEU A 71 -2.93 -1.42 5.91
C LEU A 71 -4.18 -1.78 5.12
N VAL A 72 -4.66 -3.03 5.29
CA VAL A 72 -5.72 -3.57 4.43
C VAL A 72 -7.13 -3.34 4.96
N ASN A 73 -7.29 -3.05 6.25
CA ASN A 73 -8.62 -2.84 6.83
C ASN A 73 -8.94 -1.36 7.09
N LEU A 74 -8.38 -0.49 6.29
CA LEU A 74 -8.73 0.93 6.30
C LEU A 74 -10.01 1.14 5.48
N GLU A 75 -10.86 2.04 5.94
CA GLU A 75 -12.07 2.42 5.23
C GLU A 75 -11.72 2.95 3.83
N PRO A 76 -12.41 2.48 2.79
CA PRO A 76 -12.10 2.92 1.43
C PRO A 76 -12.30 4.43 1.24
N LYS A 77 -11.46 5.02 0.40
CA LYS A 77 -11.52 6.45 0.10
C LYS A 77 -11.32 6.68 -1.40
N LYS A 78 -12.06 7.61 -1.95
CA LYS A 78 -11.88 8.01 -3.35
C LYS A 78 -10.93 9.19 -3.47
N LEU A 79 -9.96 9.07 -4.36
CA LEU A 79 -9.00 10.12 -4.69
C LEU A 79 -9.03 10.32 -6.20
N MET A 80 -9.39 11.52 -6.64
CA MET A 80 -9.55 11.82 -8.09
C MET A 80 -10.49 10.83 -8.79
N GLY A 81 -11.56 10.41 -8.09
CA GLY A 81 -12.54 9.47 -8.63
C GLY A 81 -12.11 8.01 -8.60
N VAL A 82 -10.91 7.72 -8.10
CA VAL A 82 -10.38 6.36 -8.01
C VAL A 82 -10.43 5.89 -6.56
N GLU A 83 -11.03 4.73 -6.32
CA GLU A 83 -11.15 4.19 -4.96
C GLU A 83 -9.84 3.54 -4.49
N SER A 84 -9.40 3.93 -3.29
CA SER A 84 -8.30 3.29 -2.61
C SER A 84 -8.84 2.39 -1.51
N GLN A 85 -8.49 1.10 -1.55
CA GLN A 85 -9.01 0.06 -0.66
C GLN A 85 -7.96 -0.36 0.37
N GLY A 86 -7.27 0.60 0.92
CA GLY A 86 -6.22 0.40 1.89
C GLY A 86 -5.19 1.50 1.78
N MET A 87 -4.07 1.35 2.48
CA MET A 87 -3.03 2.36 2.49
C MET A 87 -1.65 1.73 2.45
N LEU A 88 -0.85 2.16 1.50
CA LEU A 88 0.57 1.83 1.43
C LEU A 88 1.30 2.59 2.54
N LEU A 89 2.12 1.90 3.32
CA LEU A 89 2.96 2.55 4.33
C LEU A 89 4.33 2.85 3.75
N ALA A 90 4.80 4.05 3.99
CA ALA A 90 6.10 4.51 3.52
C ALA A 90 6.72 5.42 4.57
N VAL A 91 8.02 5.62 4.48
CA VAL A 91 8.71 6.58 5.32
C VAL A 91 8.54 7.96 4.69
N SER A 92 8.29 8.98 5.52
CA SER A 92 8.23 10.36 5.05
C SER A 92 9.54 11.06 5.41
N VAL A 93 10.27 11.50 4.39
CA VAL A 93 11.53 12.22 4.57
C VAL A 93 11.36 13.59 3.90
N ASP A 94 11.26 14.63 4.70
CA ASP A 94 11.01 16.00 4.20
C ASP A 94 9.80 16.07 3.27
N GLY A 95 8.74 15.33 3.64
CA GLY A 95 7.51 15.26 2.86
C GLY A 95 7.56 14.34 1.64
N LYS A 96 8.70 13.68 1.41
CA LYS A 96 8.87 12.77 0.27
C LYS A 96 8.73 11.32 0.74
N PRO A 97 7.95 10.50 0.02
CA PRO A 97 7.78 9.10 0.40
C PRO A 97 8.99 8.26 0.02
N VAL A 98 9.41 7.40 0.95
CA VAL A 98 10.43 6.40 0.73
C VAL A 98 9.79 5.05 1.06
N LEU A 99 9.77 4.13 0.11
CA LEU A 99 9.12 2.84 0.28
C LEU A 99 9.82 1.97 1.31
N LEU A 100 9.04 1.09 1.93
CA LEU A 100 9.52 0.09 2.87
C LEU A 100 9.43 -1.28 2.21
N HIS A 101 10.42 -2.11 2.46
CA HIS A 101 10.43 -3.49 1.96
C HIS A 101 10.83 -4.45 3.07
N PRO A 102 10.31 -5.68 3.08
CA PRO A 102 10.83 -6.67 4.01
C PRO A 102 12.29 -6.98 3.65
N ASP A 103 13.10 -7.26 4.67
CA ASP A 103 14.52 -7.59 4.49
C ASP A 103 14.73 -8.85 3.65
N LYS A 104 13.78 -9.78 3.73
CA LYS A 104 13.83 -11.04 2.98
C LYS A 104 12.54 -11.18 2.19
N ASP A 105 12.59 -11.97 1.13
CA ASP A 105 11.39 -12.26 0.35
C ASP A 105 10.40 -13.04 1.21
N VAL A 106 9.15 -12.58 1.20
CA VAL A 106 8.06 -13.24 1.94
C VAL A 106 6.85 -13.36 1.03
N PRO A 107 5.97 -14.35 1.26
CA PRO A 107 4.75 -14.47 0.46
C PRO A 107 3.84 -13.26 0.64
N PRO A 108 3.15 -12.82 -0.42
CA PRO A 108 2.10 -11.81 -0.28
C PRO A 108 1.06 -12.24 0.75
N GLY A 109 0.61 -11.31 1.57
CA GLY A 109 -0.32 -11.59 2.64
C GLY A 109 0.33 -11.90 3.98
N SER A 110 1.66 -11.98 4.03
CA SER A 110 2.38 -12.17 5.29
C SER A 110 2.05 -11.04 6.25
N LYS A 111 1.69 -11.40 7.47
CA LYS A 111 1.26 -10.42 8.47
C LYS A 111 2.43 -9.62 9.01
N VAL A 112 2.21 -8.33 9.16
CA VAL A 112 3.14 -7.42 9.85
C VAL A 112 2.63 -7.24 11.28
N CYS A 113 3.47 -7.48 12.23
CA CYS A 113 3.07 -7.45 13.65
C CYS A 113 4.11 -6.73 14.52
#